data_d60750e0fe26e1b69b8c92bd63c77d0d
#
_entry.id   d60750e0fe26e1b69b8c92bd63c77d0d
#
_cell.length_a   1.000
_cell.length_b   1.000
_cell.length_c   1.000
_cell.angle_alpha   90.00
_cell.angle_beta   90.00
_cell.angle_gamma   90.00
#
_symmetry.space_group_name_H-M   'P 1'
#
loop_
_entity.id
_entity.type
_entity.pdbx_description
1 polymer ?
#
loop_
_entity_poly.entity_id
_entity_poly.type
_entity_poly.pdbx_seq_one_letter_code
_entity_poly.pdbx_strand_id
1 'polypeptide(L)'
;FTSHINRFVLNDKINGVLIKQNFLNKLTRTYHPFIYAAGYKNINEEFSFPLFPITHKKAMQELIKDFLPNFFIEEKSSVPPEKAKKNYLVYPMVNYNLIALPICLLFFWVGEYLAIPVYLFFNSVLFTQRQLAYKNSYIFQEKDILIAQKGGLMTKKIYCRLSSLQAIRYKNTIYNQKKNIKKIKLFIKSVKNKAFSLGYLQDVDILLL
;
A
#
# COMPACT_ATOMS: atom_id res chain seq x y z
N PHE A 1 5.50 3.50 32.92
CA PHE A 1 4.79 2.21 33.08
C PHE A 1 4.80 1.50 31.71
N THR A 2 5.66 0.47 31.55
CA THR A 2 5.70 -0.39 30.38
C THR A 2 4.78 -1.59 30.62
N SER A 3 3.64 -1.63 29.95
CA SER A 3 2.77 -2.82 29.98
C SER A 3 3.32 -3.85 28.99
N HIS A 4 3.75 -5.01 29.47
CA HIS A 4 4.08 -6.16 28.63
C HIS A 4 2.80 -6.93 28.31
N ILE A 5 2.42 -6.93 27.03
CA ILE A 5 1.29 -7.73 26.54
C ILE A 5 1.85 -8.91 25.77
N ASN A 6 1.81 -10.10 26.34
CA ASN A 6 2.14 -11.34 25.62
C ASN A 6 0.89 -11.84 24.88
N ARG A 7 1.04 -12.17 23.61
CA ARG A 7 -0.04 -12.71 22.77
C ARG A 7 0.45 -13.94 22.04
N PHE A 8 -0.33 -15.00 22.15
CA PHE A 8 -0.11 -16.24 21.42
C PHE A 8 -1.09 -16.29 20.25
N VAL A 9 -0.59 -16.43 19.03
CA VAL A 9 -1.39 -16.58 17.82
C VAL A 9 -1.00 -17.89 17.14
N LEU A 10 -1.97 -18.76 16.91
CA LEU A 10 -1.75 -20.00 16.18
C LEU A 10 -1.48 -19.69 14.70
N ASN A 11 -0.52 -20.38 14.08
CA ASN A 11 -0.12 -20.15 12.69
C ASN A 11 -1.26 -20.39 11.68
N ASP A 12 -2.17 -21.29 11.98
CA ASP A 12 -3.36 -21.58 11.17
C ASP A 12 -4.38 -20.44 11.18
N LYS A 13 -4.40 -19.62 12.24
CA LYS A 13 -5.26 -18.44 12.37
C LYS A 13 -4.70 -17.20 11.71
N ILE A 14 -3.45 -17.24 11.22
CA ILE A 14 -2.83 -16.11 10.52
C ILE A 14 -3.34 -16.09 9.08
N ASN A 15 -4.11 -15.07 8.75
CA ASN A 15 -4.70 -14.83 7.42
C ASN A 15 -3.78 -14.05 6.48
N GLY A 16 -2.83 -13.31 7.04
CA GLY A 16 -1.90 -12.55 6.23
C GLY A 16 -0.85 -11.80 7.04
N VAL A 17 0.18 -11.36 6.34
CA VAL A 17 1.27 -10.54 6.87
C VAL A 17 1.25 -9.19 6.15
N LEU A 18 1.21 -8.11 6.90
CA LEU A 18 1.26 -6.74 6.39
C LEU A 18 2.60 -6.11 6.76
N ILE A 19 3.37 -5.73 5.78
CA ILE A 19 4.61 -4.99 5.97
C ILE A 19 4.34 -3.51 5.70
N LYS A 20 4.58 -2.67 6.71
CA LYS A 20 4.48 -1.21 6.60
C LYS A 20 5.88 -0.62 6.57
N GLN A 21 6.06 0.40 5.75
CA GLN A 21 7.27 1.20 5.69
C GLN A 21 6.88 2.67 5.55
N ASN A 22 7.11 3.44 6.60
CA ASN A 22 6.91 4.88 6.60
C ASN A 22 8.09 5.58 5.90
N PHE A 23 8.00 6.89 5.71
CA PHE A 23 9.05 7.68 5.08
C PHE A 23 10.39 7.55 5.80
N LEU A 24 10.43 7.69 7.12
CA LEU A 24 11.64 7.51 7.93
C LEU A 24 12.20 6.08 7.85
N ASN A 25 11.32 5.09 7.91
CA ASN A 25 11.71 3.69 7.76
C ASN A 25 12.28 3.39 6.36
N LYS A 26 11.86 4.14 5.33
CA LYS A 26 12.43 4.04 4.00
C LYS A 26 13.87 4.58 3.96
N LEU A 27 14.10 5.70 4.64
CA LEU A 27 15.42 6.31 4.76
C LEU A 27 16.40 5.40 5.51
N THR A 28 15.94 4.79 6.61
CA THR A 28 16.74 3.86 7.45
C THR A 28 16.73 2.42 6.91
N ARG A 29 16.03 2.14 5.79
CA ARG A 29 15.85 0.79 5.20
C ARG A 29 15.28 -0.23 6.19
N THR A 30 14.39 0.23 7.08
CA THR A 30 13.73 -0.62 8.07
C THR A 30 12.28 -0.91 7.68
N TYR A 31 11.73 -1.97 8.24
CA TYR A 31 10.40 -2.50 7.95
C TYR A 31 9.67 -2.82 9.24
N HIS A 32 8.36 -2.64 9.23
CA HIS A 32 7.51 -2.93 10.37
C HIS A 32 6.47 -3.99 9.96
N PRO A 33 6.70 -5.27 10.28
CA PRO A 33 5.78 -6.35 9.96
C PRO A 33 4.66 -6.46 10.98
N PHE A 34 3.45 -6.71 10.48
CA PHE A 34 2.22 -6.94 11.23
C PHE A 34 1.55 -8.22 10.74
N ILE A 35 0.82 -8.90 11.59
CA ILE A 35 -0.02 -10.04 11.21
C ILE A 35 -1.50 -9.68 11.26
N TYR A 36 -2.25 -10.29 10.34
CA TYR A 36 -3.71 -10.36 10.39
C TYR A 36 -4.12 -11.73 10.87
N ALA A 37 -4.73 -11.81 12.05
CA ALA A 37 -5.22 -13.06 12.62
C ALA A 37 -6.73 -13.05 12.74
N ALA A 38 -7.37 -14.20 12.48
CA ALA A 38 -8.80 -14.37 12.66
C ALA A 38 -9.14 -14.57 14.16
N GLY A 39 -10.26 -14.01 14.61
CA GLY A 39 -10.80 -14.25 15.95
C GLY A 39 -10.19 -13.41 17.08
N TYR A 40 -9.15 -12.64 16.83
CA TYR A 40 -8.54 -11.78 17.86
C TYR A 40 -9.09 -10.36 17.78
N LYS A 41 -9.91 -9.98 18.75
CA LYS A 41 -10.45 -8.62 18.88
C LYS A 41 -9.48 -7.79 19.73
N ASN A 42 -8.96 -6.72 19.18
CA ASN A 42 -8.19 -5.75 19.96
C ASN A 42 -9.13 -4.72 20.57
N ILE A 43 -8.92 -4.41 21.84
CA ILE A 43 -9.68 -3.38 22.56
C ILE A 43 -9.40 -2.00 21.95
N ASN A 44 -8.23 -1.80 21.33
CA ASN A 44 -7.75 -0.52 20.77
C ASN A 44 -7.80 -0.44 19.23
N GLU A 45 -8.80 -1.04 18.57
CA GLU A 45 -9.12 -0.85 17.13
C GLU A 45 -8.06 -1.27 16.09
N GLU A 46 -6.87 -1.70 16.43
CA GLU A 46 -5.90 -2.17 15.44
C GLU A 46 -6.06 -3.68 15.19
N PHE A 47 -6.44 -4.02 13.94
CA PHE A 47 -6.70 -5.42 13.48
C PHE A 47 -5.42 -6.15 13.06
N SER A 48 -4.29 -5.49 13.19
CA SER A 48 -2.97 -6.03 12.89
C SER A 48 -2.09 -5.89 14.11
N PHE A 49 -1.45 -6.99 14.49
CA PHE A 49 -0.50 -7.01 15.59
C PHE A 49 0.91 -6.87 15.03
N PRO A 50 1.80 -6.09 15.65
CA PRO A 50 3.20 -6.13 15.30
C PRO A 50 3.73 -7.56 15.52
N LEU A 51 4.34 -8.12 14.48
CA LEU A 51 4.93 -9.45 14.54
C LEU A 51 6.31 -9.40 15.20
N PHE A 52 7.10 -8.41 14.76
CA PHE A 52 8.44 -8.13 15.28
C PHE A 52 8.64 -6.63 15.43
N PRO A 53 9.64 -6.21 16.22
CA PRO A 53 10.10 -4.82 16.22
C PRO A 53 10.50 -4.35 14.83
N ILE A 54 10.68 -3.06 14.67
CA ILE A 54 11.19 -2.48 13.42
C ILE A 54 12.58 -3.07 13.15
N THR A 55 12.76 -3.67 11.98
CA THR A 55 13.98 -4.41 11.64
C THR A 55 14.40 -4.19 10.19
N HIS A 56 15.63 -4.55 9.83
CA HIS A 56 16.16 -4.47 8.48
C HIS A 56 15.59 -5.58 7.58
N LYS A 57 15.64 -5.35 6.25
CA LYS A 57 15.03 -6.26 5.26
C LYS A 57 15.50 -7.72 5.42
N LYS A 58 16.82 -7.95 5.53
CA LYS A 58 17.37 -9.31 5.65
C LYS A 58 16.86 -10.04 6.89
N ALA A 59 17.01 -9.42 8.06
CA ALA A 59 16.52 -9.99 9.31
C ALA A 59 15.00 -10.23 9.30
N MET A 60 14.22 -9.30 8.71
CA MET A 60 12.77 -9.49 8.55
C MET A 60 12.45 -10.71 7.67
N GLN A 61 13.19 -10.90 6.56
CA GLN A 61 12.97 -12.03 5.66
C GLN A 61 13.33 -13.37 6.33
N GLU A 62 14.43 -13.42 7.07
CA GLU A 62 14.83 -14.59 7.88
C GLU A 62 13.76 -14.92 8.92
N LEU A 63 13.33 -13.93 9.70
CA LEU A 63 12.28 -14.12 10.70
C LEU A 63 10.95 -14.58 10.08
N ILE A 64 10.54 -14.03 8.94
CA ILE A 64 9.32 -14.48 8.24
C ILE A 64 9.50 -15.92 7.75
N LYS A 65 10.67 -16.28 7.22
CA LYS A 65 10.98 -17.64 6.76
C LYS A 65 10.92 -18.65 7.91
N ASP A 66 11.44 -18.29 9.08
CA ASP A 66 11.51 -19.18 10.24
C ASP A 66 10.14 -19.35 10.92
N PHE A 67 9.42 -18.25 11.15
CA PHE A 67 8.16 -18.28 11.89
C PHE A 67 6.92 -18.48 11.01
N LEU A 68 6.99 -18.06 9.75
CA LEU A 68 5.87 -18.08 8.81
C LEU A 68 6.32 -18.56 7.41
N PRO A 69 6.87 -19.77 7.28
CA PRO A 69 7.44 -20.26 6.01
C PRO A 69 6.45 -20.23 4.86
N ASN A 70 5.15 -20.42 5.12
CA ASN A 70 4.10 -20.39 4.13
C ASN A 70 3.90 -18.99 3.49
N PHE A 71 4.36 -17.91 4.13
CA PHE A 71 4.26 -16.54 3.63
C PHE A 71 5.58 -16.04 3.01
N PHE A 72 6.62 -16.88 3.00
CA PHE A 72 7.88 -16.53 2.38
C PHE A 72 7.85 -16.87 0.89
N ILE A 73 7.87 -15.83 0.06
CA ILE A 73 7.88 -15.94 -1.40
C ILE A 73 8.91 -14.96 -1.93
N GLU A 74 9.71 -15.41 -2.89
CA GLU A 74 10.66 -14.54 -3.60
C GLU A 74 9.91 -13.48 -4.40
N GLU A 75 10.34 -12.24 -4.24
CA GLU A 75 9.65 -11.10 -4.81
C GLU A 75 9.89 -10.99 -6.31
N LYS A 76 8.88 -11.21 -7.12
CA LYS A 76 8.85 -10.75 -8.50
C LYS A 76 8.28 -9.33 -8.51
N SER A 77 9.09 -8.35 -8.92
CA SER A 77 8.59 -6.98 -9.08
C SER A 77 7.79 -6.88 -10.38
N SER A 78 6.52 -6.61 -10.28
CA SER A 78 5.71 -6.18 -11.42
C SER A 78 5.42 -4.68 -11.30
N VAL A 79 5.45 -3.97 -12.40
CA VAL A 79 5.09 -2.55 -12.47
C VAL A 79 3.71 -2.45 -13.12
N PRO A 80 2.84 -1.53 -12.67
CA PRO A 80 1.56 -1.31 -13.33
C PRO A 80 1.75 -1.00 -14.83
N PRO A 81 0.76 -1.31 -15.67
CA PRO A 81 0.85 -1.07 -17.10
C PRO A 81 1.04 0.44 -17.38
N GLU A 82 1.77 0.77 -18.43
CA GLU A 82 2.02 2.17 -18.81
C GLU A 82 0.73 2.97 -19.00
N LYS A 83 -0.32 2.33 -19.50
CA LYS A 83 -1.66 2.92 -19.65
C LYS A 83 -2.22 3.46 -18.33
N ALA A 84 -1.84 2.87 -17.18
CA ALA A 84 -2.24 3.32 -15.85
C ALA A 84 -1.45 4.54 -15.36
N LYS A 85 -0.30 4.85 -15.95
CA LYS A 85 0.59 5.95 -15.53
C LYS A 85 -0.14 7.29 -15.44
N LYS A 86 -1.03 7.59 -16.41
CA LYS A 86 -1.85 8.81 -16.38
C LYS A 86 -2.73 8.90 -15.14
N ASN A 87 -3.29 7.77 -14.68
CA ASN A 87 -4.17 7.73 -13.51
C ASN A 87 -3.40 7.96 -12.20
N TYR A 88 -2.12 7.59 -12.17
CA TYR A 88 -1.27 7.81 -11.00
C TYR A 88 -0.65 9.21 -10.95
N LEU A 89 -0.23 9.74 -12.10
CA LEU A 89 0.52 10.98 -12.20
C LEU A 89 -0.37 12.16 -12.60
N VAL A 90 -0.99 12.08 -13.78
CA VAL A 90 -1.63 13.25 -14.40
C VAL A 90 -2.87 13.68 -13.62
N TYR A 91 -3.83 12.79 -13.40
CA TYR A 91 -5.09 13.20 -12.77
C TYR A 91 -4.92 13.76 -11.34
N PRO A 92 -4.10 13.17 -10.44
CA PRO A 92 -3.87 13.77 -9.15
C PRO A 92 -3.14 15.11 -9.22
N MET A 93 -2.21 15.30 -10.18
CA MET A 93 -1.52 16.56 -10.39
C MET A 93 -2.47 17.64 -10.89
N VAL A 94 -3.31 17.32 -11.89
CA VAL A 94 -4.31 18.26 -12.40
C VAL A 94 -5.29 18.66 -11.29
N ASN A 95 -5.83 17.73 -10.54
CA ASN A 95 -6.76 18.02 -9.44
C ASN A 95 -6.13 18.90 -8.36
N TYR A 96 -4.86 18.66 -8.02
CA TYR A 96 -4.13 19.49 -7.07
C TYR A 96 -3.91 20.91 -7.63
N ASN A 97 -3.42 21.03 -8.87
CA ASN A 97 -3.09 22.31 -9.47
C ASN A 97 -4.33 23.16 -9.78
N LEU A 98 -5.48 22.53 -9.99
CA LEU A 98 -6.75 23.25 -10.21
C LEU A 98 -7.14 24.13 -9.01
N ILE A 99 -6.67 23.74 -7.80
CA ILE A 99 -6.90 24.51 -6.57
C ILE A 99 -5.65 25.30 -6.18
N ALA A 100 -4.49 24.67 -6.19
CA ALA A 100 -3.25 25.25 -5.68
C ALA A 100 -2.73 26.40 -6.55
N LEU A 101 -2.90 26.33 -7.88
CA LEU A 101 -2.43 27.37 -8.79
C LEU A 101 -3.17 28.71 -8.62
N PRO A 102 -4.52 28.75 -8.58
CA PRO A 102 -5.24 30.00 -8.31
C PRO A 102 -4.87 30.62 -6.96
N ILE A 103 -4.71 29.80 -5.93
CA ILE A 103 -4.29 30.26 -4.60
C ILE A 103 -2.88 30.87 -4.66
N CYS A 104 -1.93 30.23 -5.33
CA CYS A 104 -0.58 30.74 -5.50
C CYS A 104 -0.58 32.08 -6.25
N LEU A 105 -1.38 32.20 -7.32
CA LEU A 105 -1.50 33.45 -8.09
C LEU A 105 -2.11 34.58 -7.27
N LEU A 106 -3.09 34.28 -6.41
CA LEU A 106 -3.70 35.25 -5.52
C LEU A 106 -2.68 35.80 -4.50
N PHE A 107 -1.89 34.95 -3.86
CA PHE A 107 -0.83 35.39 -2.96
C PHE A 107 0.25 36.19 -3.68
N PHE A 108 0.65 35.77 -4.88
CA PHE A 108 1.59 36.50 -5.69
C PHE A 108 1.08 37.91 -6.05
N TRP A 109 -0.21 38.02 -6.35
CA TRP A 109 -0.84 39.32 -6.67
C TRP A 109 -0.87 40.26 -5.45
N VAL A 110 -0.98 39.75 -4.23
CA VAL A 110 -0.90 40.51 -2.98
C VAL A 110 0.55 40.90 -2.62
N GLY A 111 1.55 40.47 -3.39
CA GLY A 111 2.97 40.78 -3.16
C GLY A 111 3.76 39.72 -2.42
N GLU A 112 3.17 38.55 -2.12
CA GLU A 112 3.81 37.43 -1.43
C GLU A 112 4.60 36.54 -2.41
N TYR A 113 5.79 36.98 -2.81
CA TYR A 113 6.64 36.26 -3.78
C TYR A 113 7.10 34.88 -3.33
N LEU A 114 7.12 34.59 -2.02
CA LEU A 114 7.45 33.27 -1.48
C LEU A 114 6.43 32.20 -1.85
N ALA A 115 5.23 32.59 -2.29
CA ALA A 115 4.20 31.64 -2.75
C ALA A 115 4.68 30.77 -3.91
N ILE A 116 5.49 31.31 -4.84
CA ILE A 116 5.98 30.58 -6.00
C ILE A 116 6.92 29.43 -5.61
N PRO A 117 8.02 29.64 -4.87
CA PRO A 117 8.91 28.56 -4.52
C PRO A 117 8.23 27.52 -3.62
N VAL A 118 7.32 27.91 -2.73
CA VAL A 118 6.52 27.00 -1.91
C VAL A 118 5.61 26.13 -2.80
N TYR A 119 4.92 26.73 -3.76
CA TYR A 119 4.09 26.00 -4.71
C TYR A 119 4.90 24.97 -5.54
N LEU A 120 6.07 25.37 -6.06
CA LEU A 120 6.96 24.49 -6.81
C LEU A 120 7.48 23.32 -5.95
N PHE A 121 7.83 23.61 -4.70
CA PHE A 121 8.27 22.58 -3.75
C PHE A 121 7.17 21.51 -3.54
N PHE A 122 5.94 21.93 -3.23
CA PHE A 122 4.85 20.98 -3.03
C PHE A 122 4.50 20.20 -4.30
N ASN A 123 4.56 20.81 -5.47
CA ASN A 123 4.39 20.09 -6.74
C ASN A 123 5.47 19.02 -6.94
N SER A 124 6.72 19.33 -6.65
CA SER A 124 7.84 18.38 -6.77
C SER A 124 7.68 17.20 -5.81
N VAL A 125 7.29 17.46 -4.57
CA VAL A 125 7.00 16.40 -3.57
C VAL A 125 5.83 15.54 -4.02
N LEU A 126 4.74 16.15 -4.48
CA LEU A 126 3.57 15.43 -4.98
C LEU A 126 3.91 14.57 -6.20
N PHE A 127 4.65 15.13 -7.16
CA PHE A 127 5.09 14.39 -8.35
C PHE A 127 5.91 13.16 -7.98
N THR A 128 6.92 13.33 -7.12
CA THR A 128 7.77 12.24 -6.62
C THR A 128 6.94 11.17 -5.91
N GLN A 129 6.03 11.60 -5.02
CA GLN A 129 5.13 10.68 -4.32
C GLN A 129 4.27 9.86 -5.30
N ARG A 130 3.72 10.49 -6.34
CA ARG A 130 2.88 9.83 -7.34
C ARG A 130 3.66 8.90 -8.25
N GLN A 131 4.86 9.29 -8.64
CA GLN A 131 5.77 8.44 -9.40
C GLN A 131 6.18 7.18 -8.62
N LEU A 132 6.51 7.33 -7.33
CA LEU A 132 6.79 6.20 -6.46
C LEU A 132 5.55 5.33 -6.25
N ALA A 133 4.35 5.93 -6.12
CA ALA A 133 3.10 5.19 -6.00
C ALA A 133 2.81 4.35 -7.24
N TYR A 134 3.11 4.85 -8.44
CA TYR A 134 3.04 4.07 -9.67
C TYR A 134 4.01 2.89 -9.66
N LYS A 135 5.30 3.14 -9.38
CA LYS A 135 6.34 2.10 -9.38
C LYS A 135 6.12 1.02 -8.31
N ASN A 136 5.52 1.37 -7.17
CA ASN A 136 5.36 0.48 -6.02
C ASN A 136 3.98 -0.19 -5.95
N SER A 137 3.11 -0.02 -6.94
CA SER A 137 1.78 -0.63 -6.93
C SER A 137 1.77 -1.87 -7.80
N TYR A 138 1.60 -3.04 -7.20
CA TYR A 138 1.46 -4.29 -7.93
C TYR A 138 0.60 -5.30 -7.16
N ILE A 139 0.12 -6.29 -7.87
CA ILE A 139 -0.49 -7.51 -7.35
C ILE A 139 0.15 -8.70 -8.05
N PHE A 140 0.42 -9.72 -7.29
CA PHE A 140 1.04 -10.93 -7.79
C PHE A 140 0.53 -12.12 -6.98
N GLN A 141 0.26 -13.22 -7.66
CA GLN A 141 -0.16 -14.45 -7.03
C GLN A 141 0.88 -15.53 -7.27
N GLU A 142 1.23 -16.25 -6.22
CA GLU A 142 2.06 -17.45 -6.30
C GLU A 142 1.49 -18.52 -5.39
N LYS A 143 1.15 -19.67 -6.00
CA LYS A 143 0.47 -20.77 -5.29
C LYS A 143 -0.80 -20.26 -4.59
N ASP A 144 -0.91 -20.45 -3.29
CA ASP A 144 -2.05 -20.03 -2.45
C ASP A 144 -1.86 -18.65 -1.80
N ILE A 145 -0.82 -17.91 -2.14
CA ILE A 145 -0.52 -16.61 -1.56
C ILE A 145 -0.70 -15.49 -2.58
N LEU A 146 -1.51 -14.52 -2.21
CA LEU A 146 -1.66 -13.26 -2.93
C LEU A 146 -0.76 -12.20 -2.29
N ILE A 147 0.08 -11.60 -3.11
CA ILE A 147 0.97 -10.51 -2.72
C ILE A 147 0.46 -9.23 -3.37
N ALA A 148 0.25 -8.20 -2.57
CA ALA A 148 -0.18 -6.91 -3.08
C ALA A 148 0.61 -5.78 -2.42
N GLN A 149 1.12 -4.86 -3.21
CA GLN A 149 1.86 -3.70 -2.71
C GLN A 149 1.25 -2.41 -3.22
N LYS A 150 1.31 -1.37 -2.40
CA LYS A 150 0.94 -0.01 -2.75
C LYS A 150 1.74 1.01 -1.98
N GLY A 151 1.80 2.22 -2.50
CA GLY A 151 2.27 3.39 -1.79
C GLY A 151 3.36 4.16 -2.52
N GLY A 152 3.46 5.44 -2.18
CA GLY A 152 4.50 6.34 -2.66
C GLY A 152 5.65 6.46 -1.65
N LEU A 153 5.68 7.58 -0.92
CA LEU A 153 6.65 7.79 0.16
C LEU A 153 6.45 6.80 1.32
N MET A 154 5.21 6.41 1.59
CA MET A 154 4.88 5.32 2.52
C MET A 154 4.44 4.12 1.71
N THR A 155 4.96 2.92 2.03
CA THR A 155 4.59 1.68 1.36
C THR A 155 3.91 0.71 2.31
N LYS A 156 2.95 -0.03 1.76
CA LYS A 156 2.26 -1.12 2.45
C LYS A 156 2.26 -2.32 1.52
N LYS A 157 2.82 -3.42 1.97
CA LYS A 157 2.85 -4.68 1.27
C LYS A 157 2.12 -5.73 2.09
N ILE A 158 1.24 -6.48 1.45
CA ILE A 158 0.47 -7.52 2.10
C ILE A 158 0.70 -8.85 1.42
N TYR A 159 0.88 -9.87 2.23
CA TYR A 159 0.86 -11.28 1.85
C TYR A 159 -0.39 -11.86 2.48
N CYS A 160 -1.30 -12.42 1.72
CA CYS A 160 -2.50 -13.05 2.25
C CYS A 160 -2.78 -14.38 1.57
N ARG A 161 -3.30 -15.36 2.32
CA ARG A 161 -3.78 -16.62 1.76
C ARG A 161 -5.01 -16.35 0.90
N LEU A 162 -5.14 -17.01 -0.24
CA LEU A 162 -6.34 -16.90 -1.08
C LEU A 162 -7.58 -17.34 -0.32
N SER A 163 -7.50 -18.39 0.50
CA SER A 163 -8.58 -18.86 1.36
C SER A 163 -9.05 -17.82 2.40
N SER A 164 -8.21 -16.83 2.72
CA SER A 164 -8.56 -15.73 3.62
C SER A 164 -9.15 -14.51 2.90
N LEU A 165 -9.18 -14.53 1.58
CA LEU A 165 -9.75 -13.45 0.77
C LEU A 165 -11.27 -13.61 0.73
N GLN A 166 -11.99 -12.61 1.24
CA GLN A 166 -13.46 -12.64 1.29
C GLN A 166 -14.11 -12.11 0.03
N ALA A 167 -13.53 -11.04 -0.54
CA ALA A 167 -14.02 -10.41 -1.75
C ALA A 167 -12.96 -9.56 -2.42
N ILE A 168 -13.06 -9.46 -3.73
CA ILE A 168 -12.32 -8.49 -4.54
C ILE A 168 -13.35 -7.54 -5.15
N ARG A 169 -13.20 -6.25 -4.88
CA ARG A 169 -14.03 -5.22 -5.49
C ARG A 169 -13.26 -4.48 -6.56
N TYR A 170 -13.77 -4.50 -7.75
CA TYR A 170 -13.28 -3.69 -8.86
C TYR A 170 -14.05 -2.38 -8.93
N LYS A 171 -13.34 -1.26 -9.02
CA LYS A 171 -13.93 0.03 -9.34
C LYS A 171 -13.38 0.51 -10.67
N ASN A 172 -14.29 0.71 -11.60
CA ASN A 172 -13.95 1.13 -12.95
C ASN A 172 -14.71 2.40 -13.32
N THR A 173 -14.11 3.23 -14.17
CA THR A 173 -14.76 4.33 -14.87
C THR A 173 -14.85 3.99 -16.34
N ILE A 174 -15.82 4.54 -17.08
CA ILE A 174 -15.98 4.28 -18.52
C ILE A 174 -14.67 4.47 -19.29
N TYR A 175 -13.90 5.49 -18.93
CA TYR A 175 -12.60 5.76 -19.55
C TYR A 175 -11.54 4.69 -19.23
N ASN A 176 -11.52 4.17 -18.02
CA ASN A 176 -10.59 3.12 -17.61
C ASN A 176 -10.99 1.76 -18.17
N GLN A 177 -12.27 1.53 -18.38
CA GLN A 177 -12.81 0.30 -18.99
C GLN A 177 -12.26 0.12 -20.40
N LYS A 178 -12.26 1.18 -21.23
CA LYS A 178 -11.68 1.15 -22.58
C LYS A 178 -10.19 0.81 -22.59
N LYS A 179 -9.49 0.98 -21.47
CA LYS A 179 -8.05 0.70 -21.31
C LYS A 179 -7.75 -0.61 -20.57
N ASN A 180 -8.76 -1.36 -20.19
CA ASN A 180 -8.64 -2.56 -19.32
C ASN A 180 -7.88 -2.28 -18.01
N ILE A 181 -8.15 -1.13 -17.40
CA ILE A 181 -7.53 -0.71 -16.14
C ILE A 181 -8.60 -0.63 -15.07
N LYS A 182 -8.38 -1.30 -13.94
CA LYS A 182 -9.32 -1.32 -12.81
C LYS A 182 -8.63 -0.90 -11.51
N LYS A 183 -9.34 -0.18 -10.66
CA LYS A 183 -8.92 0.04 -9.28
C LYS A 183 -9.43 -1.12 -8.43
N ILE A 184 -8.54 -1.74 -7.64
CA ILE A 184 -8.83 -2.97 -6.93
C ILE A 184 -8.89 -2.71 -5.43
N LYS A 185 -9.84 -3.34 -4.77
CA LYS A 185 -9.94 -3.41 -3.31
C LYS A 185 -10.04 -4.87 -2.89
N LEU A 186 -9.08 -5.32 -2.09
CA LEU A 186 -9.05 -6.65 -1.49
C LEU A 186 -9.67 -6.60 -0.10
N PHE A 187 -10.63 -7.46 0.17
CA PHE A 187 -11.25 -7.65 1.47
C PHE A 187 -10.71 -8.95 2.08
N ILE A 188 -9.94 -8.84 3.14
CA ILE A 188 -9.30 -9.97 3.79
C ILE A 188 -10.07 -10.29 5.06
N LYS A 189 -10.24 -11.57 5.34
CA LYS A 189 -10.90 -12.07 6.55
C LYS A 189 -10.15 -11.58 7.78
N SER A 190 -10.70 -10.56 8.42
CA SER A 190 -10.22 -9.97 9.67
C SER A 190 -11.42 -9.53 10.48
N VAL A 191 -11.23 -9.21 11.76
CA VAL A 191 -12.32 -8.85 12.68
C VAL A 191 -13.14 -7.62 12.21
N LYS A 192 -12.56 -6.71 11.42
CA LYS A 192 -13.27 -5.66 10.68
C LYS A 192 -12.83 -5.73 9.22
N ASN A 193 -13.77 -5.76 8.30
CA ASN A 193 -13.55 -5.81 6.85
C ASN A 193 -12.74 -4.61 6.33
N LYS A 194 -11.46 -4.52 6.70
CA LYS A 194 -10.57 -3.50 6.15
C LYS A 194 -10.17 -3.88 4.73
N ALA A 195 -10.61 -3.05 3.78
CA ALA A 195 -10.21 -3.21 2.41
C ALA A 195 -8.77 -2.71 2.20
N PHE A 196 -7.90 -3.56 1.67
CA PHE A 196 -6.62 -3.13 1.13
C PHE A 196 -6.84 -2.58 -0.28
N SER A 197 -6.89 -1.25 -0.40
CA SER A 197 -7.12 -0.61 -1.69
C SER A 197 -5.82 -0.51 -2.47
N LEU A 198 -5.75 -1.15 -3.60
CA LEU A 198 -4.69 -1.02 -4.60
C LEU A 198 -4.99 0.14 -5.54
N GLY A 199 -3.97 0.52 -6.31
CA GLY A 199 -4.13 1.49 -7.39
C GLY A 199 -4.77 0.90 -8.64
N TYR A 200 -4.41 1.45 -9.78
CA TYR A 200 -4.91 1.03 -11.09
C TYR A 200 -4.00 -0.06 -11.67
N LEU A 201 -4.56 -1.25 -11.87
CA LEU A 201 -3.87 -2.43 -12.39
C LEU A 201 -4.61 -2.97 -13.62
N GLN A 202 -3.96 -3.82 -14.40
CA GLN A 202 -4.56 -4.47 -15.55
C GLN A 202 -5.26 -5.77 -15.14
N ASP A 203 -6.28 -6.16 -15.88
CA ASP A 203 -7.07 -7.37 -15.57
C ASP A 203 -6.26 -8.66 -15.58
N VAL A 204 -5.21 -8.73 -16.40
CA VAL A 204 -4.38 -9.93 -16.57
C VAL A 204 -3.61 -10.29 -15.29
N ASP A 205 -3.40 -9.33 -14.39
CA ASP A 205 -2.69 -9.56 -13.13
C ASP A 205 -3.52 -10.37 -12.10
N ILE A 206 -4.79 -10.71 -12.43
CA ILE A 206 -5.76 -11.30 -11.48
C ILE A 206 -6.47 -12.53 -12.06
N LEU A 207 -6.01 -13.01 -13.20
CA LEU A 207 -6.67 -14.09 -13.96
C LEU A 207 -6.63 -15.47 -13.32
N LEU A 208 -6.35 -15.59 -12.03
CA LEU A 208 -6.24 -16.89 -11.34
C LEU A 208 -7.17 -17.03 -10.13
N LEU A 209 -8.31 -16.35 -10.14
CA LEU A 209 -9.37 -16.56 -9.15
C LEU A 209 -10.62 -17.14 -9.78
#